data_c4dbf26f4c1e9696174cc20b6187a1c0
#
_entry.id   c4dbf26f4c1e9696174cc20b6187a1c0
#
_cell.length_a   1.000
_cell.length_b   1.000
_cell.length_c   1.000
_cell.angle_alpha   90.00
_cell.angle_beta   90.00
_cell.angle_gamma   90.00
#
_symmetry.space_group_name_H-M   'P 1'
#
loop_
_entity.id
_entity.type
_entity.pdbx_description
1 polymer ?
#
loop_
_entity_poly.entity_id
_entity_poly.type
_entity_poly.pdbx_seq_one_letter_code
_entity_poly.pdbx_strand_id
1 'polypeptide(L)'
;MRKLFGLIIVLTVCGFYANAQNPFLPLWEHIPDGEPYVFEDPDKPGSFRVYIYGSHDNLRTHYCGRDQVVWSASVDNLREWRYDGVIFKSEFTQDGRPFTPDTLADVLYAPDVMECIENGRKVYYLCPNNQVGGRQNMIAKSYRPDGPFEVCNWNDDGRTTYGIFGFDPAIFCDDDGRIYGYWGFNRSFGAELDPTTMCTVKPGTDIVEDMISGCKQEGEFRFFEASSMR
;
A
#
# COMPACT_ATOMS: atom_id res chain seq x y z
N MET A 1 -34.62 30.22 -65.13
CA MET A 1 -34.97 29.99 -63.72
C MET A 1 -34.23 28.77 -63.28
N ARG A 2 -33.09 28.91 -62.58
CA ARG A 2 -32.30 27.82 -62.02
C ARG A 2 -32.70 27.68 -60.56
N LYS A 3 -33.30 26.55 -60.23
CA LYS A 3 -33.64 26.18 -58.84
C LYS A 3 -32.36 25.68 -58.16
N LEU A 4 -31.88 26.43 -57.17
CA LEU A 4 -30.78 26.05 -56.32
C LEU A 4 -31.35 25.14 -55.23
N PHE A 5 -31.05 23.83 -55.32
CA PHE A 5 -31.33 22.91 -54.20
C PHE A 5 -30.21 23.06 -53.16
N GLY A 6 -30.53 23.69 -52.04
CA GLY A 6 -29.67 23.71 -50.89
C GLY A 6 -29.71 22.35 -50.18
N LEU A 7 -28.61 21.63 -50.20
CA LEU A 7 -28.38 20.42 -49.43
C LEU A 7 -28.02 20.82 -47.99
N ILE A 8 -28.97 20.73 -47.09
CA ILE A 8 -28.72 20.87 -45.65
C ILE A 8 -28.11 19.53 -45.14
N ILE A 9 -26.78 19.53 -44.96
CA ILE A 9 -26.10 18.44 -44.26
C ILE A 9 -26.32 18.66 -42.77
N VAL A 10 -27.24 17.92 -42.19
CA VAL A 10 -27.34 17.81 -40.70
C VAL A 10 -26.19 16.94 -40.24
N LEU A 11 -25.11 17.60 -39.80
CA LEU A 11 -24.05 16.92 -39.02
C LEU A 11 -24.63 16.55 -37.67
N THR A 12 -25.12 15.30 -37.58
CA THR A 12 -25.39 14.68 -36.27
C THR A 12 -24.04 14.43 -35.60
N VAL A 13 -23.59 15.38 -34.79
CA VAL A 13 -22.46 15.18 -33.91
C VAL A 13 -22.95 14.21 -32.85
N CYS A 14 -22.75 12.90 -33.06
CA CYS A 14 -22.76 11.93 -32.01
C CYS A 14 -21.62 12.28 -31.06
N GLY A 15 -21.92 13.09 -30.07
CA GLY A 15 -21.02 13.30 -28.94
C GLY A 15 -20.85 11.97 -28.23
N PHE A 16 -19.81 11.24 -28.57
CA PHE A 16 -19.29 10.23 -27.68
C PHE A 16 -18.81 10.98 -26.44
N TYR A 17 -19.63 10.97 -25.40
CA TYR A 17 -19.15 11.35 -24.09
C TYR A 17 -18.14 10.27 -23.69
N ALA A 18 -16.87 10.48 -24.04
CA ALA A 18 -15.78 9.79 -23.41
C ALA A 18 -15.78 10.27 -21.96
N ASN A 19 -16.45 9.51 -21.08
CA ASN A 19 -16.30 9.68 -19.65
C ASN A 19 -14.91 9.18 -19.28
N ALA A 20 -13.88 9.96 -19.60
CA ALA A 20 -12.57 9.79 -19.01
C ALA A 20 -12.69 10.25 -17.55
N GLN A 21 -12.86 9.29 -16.64
CA GLN A 21 -12.70 9.57 -15.23
C GLN A 21 -11.23 9.57 -14.89
N ASN A 22 -10.59 10.69 -15.06
CA ASN A 22 -9.27 10.98 -14.54
C ASN A 22 -9.30 12.44 -14.03
N PRO A 23 -9.07 12.70 -12.76
CA PRO A 23 -8.79 11.74 -11.68
C PRO A 23 -10.00 10.88 -11.29
N PHE A 24 -9.76 9.64 -10.85
CA PHE A 24 -10.79 8.69 -10.42
C PHE A 24 -11.17 8.88 -8.93
N LEU A 25 -10.30 9.48 -8.13
CA LEU A 25 -10.57 9.91 -6.75
C LEU A 25 -10.94 11.41 -6.71
N PRO A 26 -11.57 11.87 -5.63
CA PRO A 26 -11.87 13.30 -5.44
C PRO A 26 -10.59 14.15 -5.47
N LEU A 27 -10.66 15.34 -6.06
CA LEU A 27 -9.51 16.26 -6.23
C LEU A 27 -8.90 16.77 -4.91
N TRP A 28 -9.58 16.59 -3.80
CA TRP A 28 -9.09 16.96 -2.47
C TRP A 28 -8.34 15.82 -1.76
N GLU A 29 -8.42 14.61 -2.31
CA GLU A 29 -7.72 13.45 -1.76
C GLU A 29 -6.31 13.37 -2.32
N HIS A 30 -5.34 13.18 -1.45
CA HIS A 30 -3.93 13.09 -1.80
C HIS A 30 -3.33 11.84 -1.17
N ILE A 31 -3.39 10.74 -1.92
CA ILE A 31 -2.79 9.45 -1.55
C ILE A 31 -1.73 9.06 -2.57
N PRO A 32 -0.55 9.70 -2.54
CA PRO A 32 0.57 9.26 -3.38
C PRO A 32 0.99 7.83 -3.03
N ASP A 33 1.84 7.26 -3.87
CA ASP A 33 2.35 5.88 -3.72
C ASP A 33 1.22 4.83 -3.62
N GLY A 34 0.14 5.06 -4.37
CA GLY A 34 -1.05 4.22 -4.34
C GLY A 34 -0.79 2.80 -4.81
N GLU A 35 -0.90 1.83 -3.89
CA GLU A 35 -0.68 0.41 -4.15
C GLU A 35 -2.03 -0.31 -4.29
N PRO A 36 -2.41 -0.74 -5.52
CA PRO A 36 -3.70 -1.38 -5.75
C PRO A 36 -3.63 -2.89 -5.55
N TYR A 37 -4.61 -3.42 -4.80
CA TYR A 37 -4.83 -4.86 -4.63
C TYR A 37 -6.28 -5.23 -4.88
N VAL A 38 -6.52 -6.46 -5.34
CA VAL A 38 -7.86 -7.03 -5.45
C VAL A 38 -8.05 -8.05 -4.34
N PHE A 39 -8.97 -7.73 -3.41
CA PHE A 39 -9.35 -8.62 -2.34
C PHE A 39 -10.86 -8.87 -2.34
N GLU A 40 -11.28 -9.93 -1.67
CA GLU A 40 -12.70 -10.20 -1.45
C GLU A 40 -13.33 -9.08 -0.61
N ASP A 41 -14.54 -8.67 -0.97
CA ASP A 41 -15.32 -7.70 -0.19
C ASP A 41 -15.73 -8.34 1.15
N PRO A 42 -15.25 -7.83 2.29
CA PRO A 42 -15.52 -8.45 3.59
C PRO A 42 -17.01 -8.39 4.00
N ASP A 43 -17.78 -7.52 3.37
CA ASP A 43 -19.21 -7.35 3.63
C ASP A 43 -20.10 -8.08 2.60
N LYS A 44 -19.48 -8.59 1.52
CA LYS A 44 -20.20 -9.28 0.45
C LYS A 44 -19.40 -10.49 -0.07
N PRO A 45 -19.43 -11.62 0.64
CA PRO A 45 -18.70 -12.83 0.24
C PRO A 45 -18.92 -13.23 -1.23
N GLY A 46 -17.84 -13.62 -1.90
CA GLY A 46 -17.83 -13.97 -3.32
C GLY A 46 -17.79 -12.77 -4.28
N SER A 47 -17.79 -11.54 -3.77
CA SER A 47 -17.54 -10.32 -4.56
C SER A 47 -16.13 -9.81 -4.30
N PHE A 48 -15.56 -9.08 -5.26
CA PHE A 48 -14.20 -8.55 -5.15
C PHE A 48 -14.17 -7.04 -5.32
N ARG A 49 -13.21 -6.40 -4.67
CA ARG A 49 -12.96 -4.97 -4.78
C ARG A 49 -11.48 -4.72 -5.05
N VAL A 50 -11.21 -3.67 -5.81
CA VAL A 50 -9.89 -3.06 -5.86
C VAL A 50 -9.78 -2.14 -4.66
N TYR A 51 -8.74 -2.32 -3.87
CA TYR A 51 -8.36 -1.45 -2.76
C TYR A 51 -7.11 -0.67 -3.16
N ILE A 52 -7.06 0.63 -2.92
CA ILE A 52 -5.87 1.45 -3.12
C ILE A 52 -5.39 1.92 -1.75
N TYR A 53 -4.20 1.48 -1.39
CA TYR A 53 -3.48 1.88 -0.20
C TYR A 53 -2.40 2.88 -0.60
N GLY A 54 -2.22 3.94 0.16
CA GLY A 54 -1.20 4.92 -0.14
C GLY A 54 -0.81 5.72 1.09
N SER A 55 0.31 6.41 1.01
CA SER A 55 0.61 7.47 1.97
C SER A 55 -0.49 8.53 1.88
N HIS A 56 -0.63 9.34 2.93
CA HIS A 56 -1.70 10.32 3.01
C HIS A 56 -1.15 11.72 3.24
N ASP A 57 -1.11 12.54 2.18
CA ASP A 57 -0.57 13.90 2.21
C ASP A 57 -1.54 14.88 2.87
N ASN A 58 -1.70 14.79 4.17
CA ASN A 58 -2.61 15.61 4.97
C ASN A 58 -1.92 16.71 5.79
N LEU A 59 -0.60 16.79 5.76
CA LEU A 59 0.19 17.83 6.43
C LEU A 59 0.50 18.97 5.47
N ARG A 60 0.32 20.23 5.90
CA ARG A 60 0.55 21.40 5.05
C ARG A 60 2.02 21.69 4.75
N THR A 61 2.91 21.23 5.59
CA THR A 61 4.33 21.59 5.58
C THR A 61 5.25 20.44 5.24
N HIS A 62 4.69 19.25 5.04
CA HIS A 62 5.43 18.04 4.76
C HIS A 62 4.60 17.12 3.85
N TYR A 63 5.23 16.43 2.92
CA TYR A 63 4.60 15.32 2.20
C TYR A 63 4.46 14.13 3.15
N CYS A 64 3.50 13.27 2.88
CA CYS A 64 3.04 12.21 3.77
C CYS A 64 2.45 12.71 5.10
N GLY A 65 1.68 11.89 5.73
CA GLY A 65 1.01 12.18 6.99
C GLY A 65 1.31 11.12 8.04
N ARG A 66 0.53 11.13 9.11
CA ARG A 66 0.66 10.21 10.24
C ARG A 66 -0.40 9.12 10.23
N ASP A 67 -1.22 9.11 9.23
CA ASP A 67 -2.22 8.09 8.98
C ASP A 67 -2.14 7.59 7.54
N GLN A 68 -2.74 6.45 7.30
CA GLN A 68 -2.96 5.89 5.98
C GLN A 68 -4.43 5.60 5.81
N VAL A 69 -4.91 5.82 4.60
CA VAL A 69 -6.31 5.65 4.23
C VAL A 69 -6.42 4.60 3.12
N VAL A 70 -7.62 4.07 2.94
CA VAL A 70 -7.91 3.21 1.81
C VAL A 70 -9.19 3.63 1.10
N TRP A 71 -9.12 3.58 -0.21
CA TRP A 71 -10.24 3.72 -1.11
C TRP A 71 -10.48 2.42 -1.85
N SER A 72 -11.74 2.06 -2.07
CA SER A 72 -12.04 0.84 -2.82
C SER A 72 -13.18 1.02 -3.82
N ALA A 73 -13.14 0.20 -4.86
CA ALA A 73 -14.22 0.10 -5.85
C ALA A 73 -14.50 -1.37 -6.19
N SER A 74 -15.73 -1.70 -6.53
CA SER A 74 -16.03 -3.02 -7.07
C SER A 74 -15.23 -3.28 -8.35
N VAL A 75 -14.71 -4.49 -8.53
CA VAL A 75 -14.04 -4.88 -9.78
C VAL A 75 -14.96 -4.75 -11.00
N ASP A 76 -16.29 -4.83 -10.79
CA ASP A 76 -17.30 -4.69 -11.84
C ASP A 76 -17.61 -3.21 -12.16
N ASN A 77 -17.21 -2.26 -11.30
CA ASN A 77 -17.46 -0.84 -11.50
C ASN A 77 -16.37 0.05 -10.89
N LEU A 78 -15.29 0.26 -11.61
CA LEU A 78 -14.17 1.14 -11.20
C LEU A 78 -14.47 2.64 -11.36
N ARG A 79 -15.72 3.02 -11.56
CA ARG A 79 -16.15 4.43 -11.62
C ARG A 79 -16.68 4.93 -10.29
N GLU A 80 -17.03 4.03 -9.37
CA GLU A 80 -17.61 4.36 -8.07
C GLU A 80 -16.66 3.94 -6.95
N TRP A 81 -15.82 4.88 -6.55
CA TRP A 81 -14.88 4.72 -5.44
C TRP A 81 -15.52 5.10 -4.13
N ARG A 82 -15.31 4.24 -3.14
CA ARG A 82 -15.76 4.41 -1.76
C ARG A 82 -14.56 4.74 -0.87
N TYR A 83 -14.69 5.77 -0.03
CA TYR A 83 -13.75 6.01 1.05
C TYR A 83 -14.04 5.02 2.19
N ASP A 84 -13.12 4.10 2.45
CA ASP A 84 -13.27 3.09 3.50
C ASP A 84 -12.74 3.60 4.85
N GLY A 85 -11.95 4.66 4.85
CA GLY A 85 -11.54 5.36 6.06
C GLY A 85 -10.04 5.31 6.34
N VAL A 86 -9.68 5.78 7.53
CA VAL A 86 -8.33 5.68 8.07
C VAL A 86 -8.12 4.24 8.56
N ILE A 87 -7.14 3.55 7.97
CA ILE A 87 -6.84 2.15 8.26
C ILE A 87 -5.73 1.98 9.29
N PHE A 88 -4.85 2.97 9.41
CA PHE A 88 -3.69 2.92 10.30
C PHE A 88 -3.27 4.32 10.75
N LYS A 89 -2.73 4.41 11.97
CA LYS A 89 -2.13 5.63 12.55
C LYS A 89 -0.85 5.29 13.28
N SER A 90 0.19 6.10 13.03
CA SER A 90 1.50 5.93 13.67
C SER A 90 1.64 6.62 15.03
N GLU A 91 0.65 7.39 15.44
CA GLU A 91 0.73 8.36 16.55
C GLU A 91 0.70 7.73 17.95
N PHE A 92 0.51 6.40 18.06
CA PHE A 92 0.25 5.74 19.32
C PHE A 92 1.24 4.61 19.63
N THR A 93 1.56 4.48 20.92
CA THR A 93 2.26 3.32 21.50
C THR A 93 1.33 2.11 21.56
N GLN A 94 1.85 0.94 21.91
CA GLN A 94 1.07 -0.29 22.06
C GLN A 94 -0.07 -0.15 23.07
N ASP A 95 0.12 0.60 24.14
CA ASP A 95 -0.90 0.85 25.17
C ASP A 95 -1.81 2.06 24.87
N GLY A 96 -1.75 2.57 23.64
CA GLY A 96 -2.63 3.64 23.16
C GLY A 96 -2.25 5.05 23.64
N ARG A 97 -1.08 5.23 24.25
CA ARG A 97 -0.60 6.58 24.60
C ARG A 97 -0.05 7.28 23.35
N PRO A 98 -0.34 8.56 23.16
CA PRO A 98 0.20 9.29 22.02
C PRO A 98 1.73 9.44 22.14
N PHE A 99 2.40 9.32 21.00
CA PHE A 99 3.78 9.79 20.88
C PHE A 99 3.80 11.32 20.94
N THR A 100 4.92 11.87 21.38
CA THR A 100 5.08 13.33 21.43
C THR A 100 5.04 13.88 20.00
N PRO A 101 4.16 14.86 19.68
CA PRO A 101 3.82 15.25 18.30
C PRO A 101 4.94 15.91 17.50
N ASP A 102 6.08 16.19 18.07
CA ASP A 102 7.08 17.11 17.50
C ASP A 102 8.10 16.44 16.59
N THR A 103 8.01 15.14 16.38
CA THR A 103 8.97 14.44 15.55
C THR A 103 8.30 13.98 14.26
N LEU A 104 8.92 14.25 13.12
CA LEU A 104 8.64 13.61 11.82
C LEU A 104 8.76 12.09 11.90
N ALA A 105 9.16 11.59 13.06
CA ALA A 105 9.26 10.20 13.45
C ALA A 105 7.97 9.39 13.21
N ASP A 106 6.84 10.05 13.12
CA ASP A 106 5.54 9.39 12.98
C ASP A 106 4.98 9.46 11.56
N VAL A 107 5.70 10.05 10.62
CA VAL A 107 5.28 10.12 9.21
C VAL A 107 5.35 8.73 8.58
N LEU A 108 4.32 8.40 7.81
CA LEU A 108 4.16 7.14 7.08
C LEU A 108 4.33 7.38 5.59
N TYR A 109 5.18 6.57 4.96
CA TYR A 109 5.49 6.67 3.53
C TYR A 109 4.70 5.63 2.72
N ALA A 110 5.25 5.21 1.57
CA ALA A 110 4.62 4.23 0.69
C ALA A 110 4.30 2.91 1.43
N PRO A 111 3.02 2.54 1.60
CA PRO A 111 2.66 1.28 2.24
C PRO A 111 2.65 0.13 1.24
N ASP A 112 2.71 -1.08 1.76
CA ASP A 112 2.32 -2.30 1.04
C ASP A 112 1.37 -3.14 1.89
N VAL A 113 0.43 -3.84 1.23
CA VAL A 113 -0.54 -4.72 1.90
C VAL A 113 -0.59 -6.07 1.22
N MET A 114 -0.54 -7.15 1.99
CA MET A 114 -0.63 -8.52 1.48
C MET A 114 -1.66 -9.35 2.24
N GLU A 115 -2.48 -10.11 1.50
CA GLU A 115 -3.35 -11.15 2.05
C GLU A 115 -2.54 -12.42 2.29
N CYS A 116 -2.64 -12.98 3.48
CA CYS A 116 -2.08 -14.28 3.85
C CYS A 116 -3.17 -15.15 4.48
N ILE A 117 -2.90 -16.44 4.65
CA ILE A 117 -3.78 -17.38 5.35
C ILE A 117 -3.13 -17.82 6.64
N GLU A 118 -3.75 -17.49 7.77
CA GLU A 118 -3.37 -17.98 9.09
C GLU A 118 -4.47 -18.87 9.68
N ASN A 119 -4.13 -20.10 10.01
CA ASN A 119 -5.08 -21.05 10.60
C ASN A 119 -6.40 -21.18 9.81
N GLY A 120 -6.32 -21.13 8.48
CA GLY A 120 -7.46 -21.20 7.57
C GLY A 120 -8.30 -19.93 7.48
N ARG A 121 -7.83 -18.81 8.03
CA ARG A 121 -8.48 -17.51 7.96
C ARG A 121 -7.62 -16.52 7.19
N LYS A 122 -8.26 -15.67 6.39
CA LYS A 122 -7.61 -14.52 5.72
C LYS A 122 -7.15 -13.51 6.77
N VAL A 123 -5.91 -13.08 6.61
CA VAL A 123 -5.27 -12.04 7.41
C VAL A 123 -4.55 -11.10 6.44
N TYR A 124 -4.66 -9.82 6.67
CA TYR A 124 -4.01 -8.80 5.87
C TYR A 124 -2.86 -8.19 6.68
N TYR A 125 -1.68 -8.15 6.07
CA TYR A 125 -0.50 -7.52 6.63
C TYR A 125 -0.23 -6.21 5.92
N LEU A 126 -0.08 -5.15 6.70
CA LEU A 126 0.30 -3.81 6.25
C LEU A 126 1.74 -3.54 6.68
N CYS A 127 2.55 -3.12 5.72
CA CYS A 127 3.85 -2.50 5.94
C CYS A 127 3.68 -0.98 5.85
N PRO A 128 3.49 -0.26 6.95
CA PRO A 128 3.12 1.17 6.90
C PRO A 128 4.28 2.09 6.58
N ASN A 129 5.50 1.58 6.50
CA ASN A 129 6.70 2.31 6.10
C ASN A 129 7.00 3.54 6.96
N ASN A 130 7.19 3.34 8.26
CA ASN A 130 7.73 4.34 9.16
C ASN A 130 9.26 4.29 9.14
N GLN A 131 9.95 5.41 8.89
CA GLN A 131 11.40 5.41 8.71
C GLN A 131 12.21 5.89 9.91
N VAL A 132 11.57 6.22 11.01
CA VAL A 132 12.22 6.84 12.16
C VAL A 132 11.72 6.31 13.50
N GLY A 133 12.36 6.72 14.58
CA GLY A 133 11.90 6.45 15.95
C GLY A 133 12.00 4.99 16.40
N GLY A 134 12.83 4.16 15.76
CA GLY A 134 12.97 2.74 16.10
C GLY A 134 11.77 1.89 15.68
N ARG A 135 11.02 2.35 14.66
CA ARG A 135 9.84 1.68 14.12
C ARG A 135 9.92 1.38 12.62
N GLN A 136 11.12 1.38 12.06
CA GLN A 136 11.35 1.09 10.64
C GLN A 136 10.89 -0.31 10.22
N ASN A 137 10.90 -1.24 11.16
CA ASN A 137 10.49 -2.63 10.95
C ASN A 137 9.00 -2.87 11.20
N MET A 138 8.22 -1.79 11.38
CA MET A 138 6.81 -1.91 11.76
C MET A 138 6.02 -2.70 10.71
N ILE A 139 5.28 -3.69 11.20
CA ILE A 139 4.20 -4.33 10.47
C ILE A 139 2.93 -4.30 11.32
N ALA A 140 1.80 -4.22 10.64
CA ALA A 140 0.50 -4.25 11.28
C ALA A 140 -0.39 -5.28 10.59
N LYS A 141 -1.40 -5.79 11.28
CA LYS A 141 -2.31 -6.78 10.73
C LYS A 141 -3.77 -6.44 10.98
N SER A 142 -4.62 -6.92 10.09
CA SER A 142 -6.07 -6.86 10.19
C SER A 142 -6.70 -8.14 9.67
N TYR A 143 -7.94 -8.40 10.06
CA TYR A 143 -8.75 -9.47 9.48
C TYR A 143 -9.69 -8.96 8.37
N ARG A 144 -9.52 -7.70 7.99
CA ARG A 144 -10.25 -7.04 6.91
C ARG A 144 -9.28 -6.24 6.04
N PRO A 145 -9.47 -6.20 4.71
CA PRO A 145 -8.62 -5.39 3.82
C PRO A 145 -8.78 -3.89 4.05
N ASP A 146 -9.93 -3.46 4.56
CA ASP A 146 -10.26 -2.07 4.90
C ASP A 146 -9.92 -1.71 6.37
N GLY A 147 -9.15 -2.54 7.06
CA GLY A 147 -8.67 -2.31 8.41
C GLY A 147 -9.76 -2.39 9.52
N PRO A 148 -9.53 -1.79 10.68
CA PRO A 148 -8.29 -1.15 11.10
C PRO A 148 -7.13 -2.16 11.22
N PHE A 149 -5.91 -1.67 11.01
CA PHE A 149 -4.69 -2.45 11.19
C PHE A 149 -4.06 -2.13 12.54
N GLU A 150 -3.56 -3.17 13.22
CA GLU A 150 -2.90 -3.06 14.52
C GLU A 150 -1.47 -3.57 14.42
N VAL A 151 -0.52 -2.82 14.97
CA VAL A 151 0.90 -3.24 14.99
C VAL A 151 1.04 -4.56 15.72
N CYS A 152 1.72 -5.52 15.12
CA CYS A 152 1.84 -6.88 15.64
C CYS A 152 3.27 -7.28 16.04
N ASN A 153 4.26 -6.41 15.84
CA ASN A 153 5.66 -6.68 16.14
C ASN A 153 6.30 -5.64 17.10
N TRP A 154 5.58 -5.30 18.15
CA TRP A 154 6.13 -4.46 19.22
C TRP A 154 7.26 -5.16 19.97
N ASN A 155 8.29 -4.41 20.33
CA ASN A 155 9.23 -4.81 21.39
C ASN A 155 8.57 -4.72 22.77
N ASP A 156 9.20 -5.28 23.78
CA ASP A 156 8.70 -5.28 25.16
C ASP A 156 8.49 -3.88 25.75
N ASP A 157 9.12 -2.87 25.16
CA ASP A 157 8.92 -1.45 25.53
C ASP A 157 7.58 -0.87 25.08
N GLY A 158 6.86 -1.57 24.18
CA GLY A 158 5.62 -1.12 23.59
C GLY A 158 5.73 0.17 22.78
N ARG A 159 6.92 0.57 22.37
CA ARG A 159 7.23 1.83 21.69
C ARG A 159 8.02 1.64 20.40
N THR A 160 8.92 0.68 20.38
CA THR A 160 9.73 0.32 19.22
C THR A 160 9.27 -1.01 18.65
N THR A 161 9.65 -1.31 17.40
CA THR A 161 9.31 -2.55 16.72
C THR A 161 10.56 -3.35 16.40
N TYR A 162 10.40 -4.67 16.30
CA TYR A 162 11.48 -5.57 15.88
C TYR A 162 11.24 -6.08 14.46
N GLY A 163 12.31 -6.56 13.82
CA GLY A 163 12.25 -7.14 12.48
C GLY A 163 13.46 -6.73 11.64
N ILE A 164 13.41 -7.14 10.36
CA ILE A 164 14.50 -6.95 9.40
C ILE A 164 14.26 -5.86 8.38
N PHE A 165 13.04 -5.35 8.31
CA PHE A 165 12.66 -4.39 7.30
C PHE A 165 13.38 -3.05 7.45
N GLY A 166 13.64 -2.45 6.31
CA GLY A 166 14.13 -1.09 6.18
C GLY A 166 13.16 -0.24 5.38
N PHE A 167 13.67 0.47 4.37
CA PHE A 167 12.91 1.40 3.56
C PHE A 167 11.97 0.67 2.58
N ASP A 168 10.75 1.15 2.41
CA ASP A 168 9.71 0.64 1.51
C ASP A 168 9.53 -0.89 1.62
N PRO A 169 9.13 -1.39 2.78
CA PRO A 169 8.97 -2.82 2.99
C PRO A 169 7.71 -3.36 2.31
N ALA A 170 7.82 -4.56 1.77
CA ALA A 170 6.72 -5.32 1.22
C ALA A 170 6.78 -6.78 1.70
N ILE A 171 5.62 -7.39 1.89
CA ILE A 171 5.48 -8.82 2.21
C ILE A 171 4.78 -9.51 1.03
N PHE A 172 5.26 -10.69 0.67
CA PHE A 172 4.64 -11.53 -0.34
C PHE A 172 4.40 -12.93 0.23
N CYS A 173 3.15 -13.40 0.15
CA CYS A 173 2.76 -14.76 0.51
C CYS A 173 2.63 -15.58 -0.79
N ASP A 174 3.52 -16.53 -0.99
CA ASP A 174 3.55 -17.38 -2.18
C ASP A 174 2.49 -18.49 -2.09
N ASP A 175 2.09 -19.02 -3.23
CA ASP A 175 1.10 -20.10 -3.37
C ASP A 175 1.51 -21.40 -2.65
N ASP A 176 2.81 -21.62 -2.45
CA ASP A 176 3.35 -22.76 -1.71
C ASP A 176 3.38 -22.54 -0.19
N GLY A 177 2.90 -21.40 0.29
CA GLY A 177 2.83 -21.02 1.70
C GLY A 177 4.12 -20.44 2.27
N ARG A 178 5.15 -20.23 1.44
CA ARG A 178 6.33 -19.48 1.85
C ARG A 178 6.02 -17.98 1.86
N ILE A 179 6.69 -17.27 2.74
CA ILE A 179 6.51 -15.85 2.92
C ILE A 179 7.83 -15.15 2.71
N TYR A 180 7.81 -14.09 1.95
CA TYR A 180 8.99 -13.33 1.60
C TYR A 180 8.82 -11.87 2.00
N GLY A 181 9.91 -11.23 2.40
CA GLY A 181 10.00 -9.80 2.63
C GLY A 181 10.96 -9.16 1.65
N TYR A 182 10.60 -7.99 1.16
CA TYR A 182 11.42 -7.18 0.27
C TYR A 182 11.49 -5.76 0.80
N TRP A 183 12.65 -5.11 0.67
CA TRP A 183 12.83 -3.71 1.10
C TRP A 183 14.08 -3.11 0.48
N GLY A 184 14.24 -1.81 0.58
CA GLY A 184 15.48 -1.15 0.28
C GLY A 184 15.37 0.28 -0.24
N PHE A 185 16.48 1.00 -0.10
CA PHE A 185 16.72 2.30 -0.71
C PHE A 185 18.09 2.29 -1.35
N ASN A 186 18.18 2.53 -2.66
CA ASN A 186 19.38 2.40 -3.50
C ASN A 186 20.04 1.02 -3.51
N ARG A 187 19.55 0.07 -2.73
CA ARG A 187 19.92 -1.35 -2.71
C ARG A 187 18.67 -2.16 -2.42
N SER A 188 18.50 -3.27 -3.13
CA SER A 188 17.39 -4.19 -2.93
C SER A 188 17.78 -5.32 -1.98
N PHE A 189 16.89 -5.62 -1.04
CA PHE A 189 17.03 -6.72 -0.10
C PHE A 189 15.82 -7.63 -0.17
N GLY A 190 16.01 -8.89 0.15
CA GLY A 190 14.92 -9.83 0.31
C GLY A 190 15.30 -10.97 1.23
N ALA A 191 14.30 -11.58 1.86
CA ALA A 191 14.48 -12.74 2.70
C ALA A 191 13.22 -13.60 2.72
N GLU A 192 13.39 -14.91 2.91
CA GLU A 192 12.27 -15.74 3.34
C GLU A 192 11.98 -15.45 4.82
N LEU A 193 10.74 -15.15 5.13
CA LEU A 193 10.32 -14.75 6.47
C LEU A 193 9.86 -15.93 7.30
N ASP A 194 10.07 -15.83 8.61
CA ASP A 194 9.45 -16.72 9.58
C ASP A 194 7.94 -16.42 9.63
N PRO A 195 7.07 -17.39 9.26
CA PRO A 195 5.62 -17.19 9.25
C PRO A 195 5.01 -16.91 10.62
N THR A 196 5.75 -17.14 11.70
CA THR A 196 5.26 -16.86 13.05
C THR A 196 5.42 -15.40 13.45
N THR A 197 6.34 -14.69 12.81
CA THR A 197 6.63 -13.28 13.10
C THR A 197 6.28 -12.35 11.96
N MET A 198 6.32 -12.83 10.71
CA MET A 198 6.12 -12.08 9.48
C MET A 198 7.16 -10.96 9.23
N CYS A 199 8.18 -10.85 10.06
CA CYS A 199 9.16 -9.75 10.00
C CYS A 199 10.59 -10.16 10.37
N THR A 200 10.83 -11.44 10.65
CA THR A 200 12.19 -11.95 10.90
C THR A 200 12.58 -12.98 9.83
N VAL A 201 13.87 -13.18 9.64
CA VAL A 201 14.38 -14.20 8.71
C VAL A 201 13.99 -15.57 9.19
N LYS A 202 13.50 -16.41 8.29
CA LYS A 202 13.21 -17.81 8.57
C LYS A 202 14.49 -18.54 9.01
N PRO A 203 14.46 -19.32 10.09
CA PRO A 203 15.61 -20.09 10.53
C PRO A 203 16.20 -20.97 9.42
N GLY A 204 17.50 -20.85 9.19
CA GLY A 204 18.22 -21.60 8.16
C GLY A 204 18.23 -20.96 6.78
N THR A 205 17.71 -19.74 6.65
CA THR A 205 17.86 -18.91 5.46
C THR A 205 18.58 -17.60 5.79
N ASP A 206 18.97 -16.84 4.78
CA ASP A 206 19.73 -15.60 4.90
C ASP A 206 19.02 -14.45 4.18
N ILE A 207 19.40 -13.22 4.52
CA ILE A 207 19.05 -12.03 3.74
C ILE A 207 19.84 -12.07 2.43
N VAL A 208 19.16 -11.88 1.31
CA VAL A 208 19.76 -11.70 0.00
C VAL A 208 19.89 -10.21 -0.26
N GLU A 209 21.11 -9.75 -0.45
CA GLU A 209 21.42 -8.37 -0.83
C GLU A 209 21.53 -8.24 -2.34
N ASP A 210 21.19 -7.05 -2.85
CA ASP A 210 21.25 -6.75 -4.28
C ASP A 210 20.46 -7.76 -5.13
N MET A 211 19.27 -8.11 -4.70
CA MET A 211 18.40 -9.12 -5.33
C MET A 211 18.17 -8.86 -6.81
N ILE A 212 18.07 -7.60 -7.21
CA ILE A 212 17.92 -7.22 -8.60
C ILE A 212 19.34 -7.18 -9.21
N SER A 213 19.70 -8.26 -9.87
CA SER A 213 21.00 -8.39 -10.50
C SER A 213 21.20 -7.32 -11.59
N GLY A 214 22.38 -6.68 -11.62
CA GLY A 214 22.69 -5.59 -12.54
C GLY A 214 22.31 -4.19 -12.03
N CYS A 215 21.53 -4.08 -10.97
CA CYS A 215 21.23 -2.82 -10.29
C CYS A 215 22.32 -2.49 -9.27
N LYS A 216 23.52 -2.23 -9.75
CA LYS A 216 24.57 -1.65 -8.91
C LYS A 216 24.38 -0.14 -8.82
N GLN A 217 24.91 0.49 -7.76
CA GLN A 217 24.81 1.94 -7.53
C GLN A 217 25.37 2.79 -8.69
N GLU A 218 26.13 2.19 -9.57
CA GLU A 218 26.69 2.81 -10.77
C GLU A 218 26.18 2.07 -12.01
N GLY A 219 25.33 2.73 -12.81
CA GLY A 219 24.83 2.15 -14.05
C GLY A 219 23.52 2.76 -14.52
N GLU A 220 23.09 2.33 -15.68
CA GLU A 220 21.91 2.83 -16.38
C GLU A 220 20.59 2.37 -15.74
N PHE A 221 20.62 1.24 -15.02
CA PHE A 221 19.48 0.69 -14.30
C PHE A 221 19.83 0.57 -12.80
N ARG A 222 19.20 1.38 -11.99
CA ARG A 222 19.37 1.38 -10.54
C ARG A 222 18.07 0.96 -9.86
N PHE A 223 18.17 0.07 -8.89
CA PHE A 223 17.11 -0.04 -7.92
C PHE A 223 17.11 1.24 -7.09
N PHE A 224 15.95 1.87 -6.97
CA PHE A 224 15.81 3.08 -6.16
C PHE A 224 15.07 2.76 -4.87
N GLU A 225 13.79 2.39 -4.97
CA GLU A 225 12.93 2.09 -3.84
C GLU A 225 11.66 1.35 -4.30
N ALA A 226 10.69 1.16 -3.41
CA ALA A 226 9.34 0.68 -3.69
C ALA A 226 9.30 -0.78 -4.21
N SER A 227 9.65 -1.72 -3.33
CA SER A 227 9.49 -3.14 -3.62
C SER A 227 8.02 -3.54 -3.51
N SER A 228 7.50 -4.20 -4.53
CA SER A 228 6.17 -4.81 -4.51
C SER A 228 6.19 -6.09 -5.36
N MET A 229 5.62 -7.16 -4.83
CA MET A 229 5.51 -8.46 -5.50
C MET A 229 4.04 -8.85 -5.65
N ARG A 230 3.75 -9.48 -6.80
CA ARG A 230 2.41 -9.96 -7.15
C ARG A 230 2.49 -11.41 -7.58
#